data_8b6f1638083e46a7d58b57ccfd3c4bf8
#
_entry.id   8b6f1638083e46a7d58b57ccfd3c4bf8
#
_cell.length_a   1.000
_cell.length_b   1.000
_cell.length_c   1.000
_cell.angle_alpha   90.00
_cell.angle_beta   90.00
_cell.angle_gamma   90.00
#
_symmetry.space_group_name_H-M   'P 1'
#
loop_
_entity.id
_entity.type
_entity.pdbx_description
1 polymer ?
#
loop_
_entity_poly.entity_id
_entity_poly.type
_entity_poly.pdbx_seq_one_letter_code
_entity_poly.pdbx_strand_id
1 'polypeptide(L)'
;PYQKRIVEIATMFQTAIPYKYTAEDSALFTAFQEVIKSNKMNFSDSKICTEVKRYTQVAELWYPEEDQNEQYGVPSKFLLRHKVLSPEKYKLYPRFDDNDNLISFGVESTTKDNKKTILQGFTNEEVYTFTTENGQTTTEVKPNIIGKIPVVLYQQDKPDWDSVQH
;
A
#
# COMPACT_ATOMS: atom_id res chain seq x y z
N PRO A 1 -19.89 -11.80 -14.94
CA PRO A 1 -20.92 -11.31 -14.02
C PRO A 1 -20.91 -12.01 -12.67
N TYR A 2 -20.89 -13.37 -12.61
CA TYR A 2 -20.95 -14.12 -11.33
C TYR A 2 -19.71 -13.90 -10.45
N GLN A 3 -18.50 -13.96 -11.00
CA GLN A 3 -17.26 -13.76 -10.25
C GLN A 3 -17.23 -12.40 -9.58
N LYS A 4 -17.61 -11.33 -10.28
CA LYS A 4 -17.69 -9.98 -9.70
C LYS A 4 -18.63 -9.96 -8.49
N ARG A 5 -19.81 -10.58 -8.62
CA ARG A 5 -20.81 -10.62 -7.54
C ARG A 5 -20.34 -11.43 -6.33
N ILE A 6 -19.63 -12.53 -6.54
CA ILE A 6 -19.02 -13.32 -5.47
C ILE A 6 -17.99 -12.48 -4.70
N VAL A 7 -17.09 -11.78 -5.41
CA VAL A 7 -16.10 -10.90 -4.80
C VAL A 7 -16.77 -9.77 -4.00
N GLU A 8 -17.79 -9.12 -4.57
CA GLU A 8 -18.54 -8.05 -3.90
C GLU A 8 -19.19 -8.56 -2.60
N ILE A 9 -19.89 -9.68 -2.65
CA ILE A 9 -20.54 -10.28 -1.47
C ILE A 9 -19.49 -10.66 -0.43
N ALA A 10 -18.43 -11.35 -0.80
CA ALA A 10 -17.36 -11.76 0.11
C ALA A 10 -16.64 -10.55 0.75
N THR A 11 -16.45 -9.46 0.00
CA THR A 11 -15.90 -8.21 0.52
C THR A 11 -16.87 -7.57 1.52
N MET A 12 -18.16 -7.50 1.20
CA MET A 12 -19.16 -6.95 2.12
C MET A 12 -19.19 -7.68 3.45
N PHE A 13 -19.10 -9.00 3.47
CA PHE A 13 -19.04 -9.77 4.73
C PHE A 13 -17.82 -9.42 5.59
N GLN A 14 -16.68 -9.09 4.97
CA GLN A 14 -15.46 -8.77 5.70
C GLN A 14 -15.37 -7.31 6.14
N THR A 15 -15.96 -6.38 5.39
CA THR A 15 -15.74 -4.94 5.58
C THR A 15 -17.02 -4.15 5.85
N ALA A 16 -18.17 -4.83 6.00
CA ALA A 16 -19.46 -4.17 6.32
C ALA A 16 -19.42 -3.43 7.66
N ILE A 17 -18.66 -3.96 8.63
CA ILE A 17 -18.44 -3.30 9.91
C ILE A 17 -17.00 -2.76 9.90
N PRO A 18 -16.82 -1.44 10.01
CA PRO A 18 -15.49 -0.81 10.07
C PRO A 18 -14.68 -1.36 11.26
N TYR A 19 -13.38 -1.48 11.06
CA TYR A 19 -12.46 -1.83 12.15
C TYR A 19 -12.51 -0.77 13.24
N LYS A 20 -12.58 -1.21 14.50
CA LYS A 20 -12.57 -0.33 15.65
C LYS A 20 -11.26 -0.47 16.39
N TYR A 21 -10.53 0.63 16.47
CA TYR A 21 -9.26 0.70 17.20
C TYR A 21 -9.54 1.20 18.60
N THR A 22 -8.95 0.55 19.60
CA THR A 22 -9.05 0.94 21.01
C THR A 22 -7.67 0.92 21.64
N ALA A 23 -7.34 1.98 22.37
CA ALA A 23 -6.14 2.09 23.18
C ALA A 23 -6.44 3.01 24.38
N GLU A 24 -5.47 3.13 25.30
CA GLU A 24 -5.55 4.15 26.34
C GLU A 24 -5.53 5.55 25.73
N ASP A 25 -6.29 6.46 26.32
CA ASP A 25 -6.36 7.86 25.88
C ASP A 25 -4.98 8.51 25.96
N SER A 26 -4.45 8.85 24.81
CA SER A 26 -3.14 9.50 24.68
C SER A 26 -3.12 10.41 23.46
N ALA A 27 -2.22 11.40 23.46
CA ALA A 27 -2.00 12.25 22.28
C ALA A 27 -1.62 11.43 21.05
N LEU A 28 -0.87 10.32 21.23
CA LEU A 28 -0.52 9.41 20.14
C LEU A 28 -1.73 8.70 19.56
N PHE A 29 -2.66 8.24 20.42
CA PHE A 29 -3.87 7.58 19.93
C PHE A 29 -4.80 8.56 19.20
N THR A 30 -4.91 9.79 19.69
CA THR A 30 -5.65 10.87 19.00
C THR A 30 -5.05 11.14 17.62
N ALA A 31 -3.72 11.29 17.52
CA ALA A 31 -3.03 11.45 16.25
C ALA A 31 -3.27 10.26 15.30
N PHE A 32 -3.19 9.03 15.81
CA PHE A 32 -3.51 7.82 15.04
C PHE A 32 -4.93 7.83 14.49
N GLN A 33 -5.93 8.19 15.31
CA GLN A 33 -7.32 8.29 14.86
C GLN A 33 -7.51 9.32 13.73
N GLU A 34 -6.81 10.46 13.81
CA GLU A 34 -6.84 11.46 12.73
C GLU A 34 -6.15 10.96 11.45
N VAL A 35 -5.09 10.17 11.54
CA VAL A 35 -4.48 9.49 10.38
C VAL A 35 -5.49 8.55 9.72
N ILE A 36 -6.16 7.69 10.49
CA ILE A 36 -7.19 6.75 10.00
C ILE A 36 -8.33 7.48 9.29
N LYS A 37 -8.82 8.55 9.91
CA LYS A 37 -9.94 9.35 9.41
C LYS A 37 -9.57 10.12 8.13
N SER A 38 -8.44 10.85 8.14
CA SER A 38 -7.98 11.67 7.01
C SER A 38 -7.69 10.83 5.76
N ASN A 39 -7.21 9.60 5.94
CA ASN A 39 -6.94 8.64 4.87
C ASN A 39 -8.17 7.81 4.48
N LYS A 40 -9.32 7.97 5.15
CA LYS A 40 -10.57 7.22 4.87
C LYS A 40 -10.34 5.70 4.87
N MET A 41 -9.65 5.20 5.90
CA MET A 41 -9.18 3.81 5.94
C MET A 41 -10.28 2.78 5.70
N ASN A 42 -11.50 3.01 6.18
CA ASN A 42 -12.62 2.09 5.93
C ASN A 42 -12.88 1.81 4.44
N PHE A 43 -12.73 2.84 3.57
CA PHE A 43 -12.85 2.67 2.12
C PHE A 43 -11.65 1.92 1.55
N SER A 44 -10.47 2.18 2.09
CA SER A 44 -9.25 1.53 1.66
C SER A 44 -9.24 0.06 2.04
N ASP A 45 -9.69 -0.29 3.24
CA ASP A 45 -9.84 -1.68 3.70
C ASP A 45 -10.76 -2.48 2.77
N SER A 46 -11.92 -1.91 2.42
CA SER A 46 -12.84 -2.53 1.47
C SER A 46 -12.21 -2.69 0.08
N LYS A 47 -11.46 -1.69 -0.38
CA LYS A 47 -10.74 -1.76 -1.64
C LYS A 47 -9.64 -2.82 -1.61
N ILE A 48 -8.82 -2.86 -0.55
CA ILE A 48 -7.77 -3.88 -0.37
C ILE A 48 -8.39 -5.28 -0.40
N CYS A 49 -9.45 -5.53 0.37
CA CYS A 49 -10.16 -6.81 0.36
C CYS A 49 -10.67 -7.21 -1.03
N THR A 50 -11.23 -6.25 -1.76
CA THR A 50 -11.69 -6.48 -3.14
C THR A 50 -10.55 -6.83 -4.07
N GLU A 51 -9.46 -6.06 -4.03
CA GLU A 51 -8.32 -6.24 -4.92
C GLU A 51 -7.56 -7.55 -4.64
N VAL A 52 -7.39 -7.93 -3.37
CA VAL A 52 -6.79 -9.23 -3.01
C VAL A 52 -7.61 -10.39 -3.59
N LYS A 53 -8.95 -10.32 -3.53
CA LYS A 53 -9.81 -11.36 -4.12
C LYS A 53 -9.79 -11.40 -5.64
N ARG A 54 -9.50 -10.28 -6.28
CA ARG A 54 -9.43 -10.18 -7.75
C ARG A 54 -8.08 -10.58 -8.31
N TYR A 55 -7.00 -10.17 -7.64
CA TYR A 55 -5.63 -10.25 -8.15
C TYR A 55 -4.69 -11.11 -7.29
N THR A 56 -5.20 -11.71 -6.20
CA THR A 56 -4.43 -12.50 -5.22
C THR A 56 -3.36 -11.72 -4.46
N GLN A 57 -3.04 -10.51 -4.89
CA GLN A 57 -2.02 -9.65 -4.29
C GLN A 57 -2.42 -8.19 -4.42
N VAL A 58 -2.15 -7.39 -3.39
CA VAL A 58 -2.26 -5.94 -3.41
C VAL A 58 -1.27 -5.37 -2.40
N ALA A 59 -0.79 -4.17 -2.62
CA ALA A 59 0.07 -3.48 -1.66
C ALA A 59 -0.57 -2.17 -1.19
N GLU A 60 -0.24 -1.79 0.02
CA GLU A 60 -0.57 -0.51 0.62
C GLU A 60 0.73 0.25 0.87
N LEU A 61 0.87 1.42 0.27
CA LEU A 61 2.02 2.29 0.42
C LEU A 61 1.66 3.47 1.31
N TRP A 62 2.45 3.68 2.35
CA TRP A 62 2.40 4.84 3.22
C TRP A 62 3.51 5.82 2.86
N TYR A 63 3.22 7.11 2.81
CA TYR A 63 4.21 8.13 2.46
C TYR A 63 3.91 9.46 3.16
N PRO A 64 4.96 10.21 3.57
CA PRO A 64 4.81 11.55 4.09
C PRO A 64 4.59 12.53 2.94
N GLU A 65 3.59 13.37 3.09
CA GLU A 65 3.33 14.54 2.23
C GLU A 65 3.76 15.79 3.01
N GLU A 66 4.62 16.62 2.44
CA GLU A 66 5.03 17.86 3.09
C GLU A 66 3.84 18.82 3.20
N ASP A 67 3.42 19.08 4.42
CA ASP A 67 2.36 20.03 4.75
C ASP A 67 2.51 20.48 6.21
N GLN A 68 2.57 21.78 6.44
CA GLN A 68 2.58 22.31 7.79
C GLN A 68 1.15 22.31 8.33
N ASN A 69 0.90 21.48 9.32
CA ASN A 69 -0.43 21.26 9.86
C ASN A 69 -0.43 20.98 11.36
N GLU A 70 -1.61 21.03 11.97
CA GLU A 70 -1.86 20.67 13.38
C GLU A 70 -2.94 19.57 13.50
N GLN A 71 -3.21 18.82 12.43
CA GLN A 71 -4.27 17.81 12.39
C GLN A 71 -4.08 16.69 13.42
N TYR A 72 -2.84 16.42 13.82
CA TYR A 72 -2.52 15.38 14.78
C TYR A 72 -2.53 15.85 16.25
N GLY A 73 -3.04 17.06 16.51
CA GLY A 73 -3.03 17.68 17.86
C GLY A 73 -1.66 18.21 18.26
N VAL A 74 -0.68 18.17 17.39
CA VAL A 74 0.66 18.73 17.52
C VAL A 74 1.10 19.32 16.18
N PRO A 75 1.94 20.38 16.17
CA PRO A 75 2.50 20.91 14.94
C PRO A 75 3.29 19.83 14.21
N SER A 76 2.95 19.57 12.96
CA SER A 76 3.62 18.60 12.09
C SER A 76 4.03 19.25 10.78
N LYS A 77 5.18 18.83 10.25
CA LYS A 77 5.66 19.22 8.91
C LYS A 77 5.17 18.28 7.82
N PHE A 78 4.51 17.19 8.18
CA PHE A 78 4.08 16.15 7.25
C PHE A 78 2.67 15.68 7.58
N LEU A 79 1.94 15.35 6.53
CA LEU A 79 0.75 14.51 6.61
C LEU A 79 1.11 13.08 6.19
N LEU A 80 0.73 12.11 6.97
CA LEU A 80 0.89 10.71 6.59
C LEU A 80 -0.26 10.32 5.65
N ARG A 81 0.09 10.05 4.40
CA ARG A 81 -0.82 9.62 3.34
C ARG A 81 -0.67 8.15 3.05
N HIS A 82 -1.69 7.59 2.48
CA HIS A 82 -1.75 6.20 2.11
C HIS A 82 -2.32 6.00 0.70
N LYS A 83 -1.86 4.95 0.03
CA LYS A 83 -2.27 4.64 -1.33
C LYS A 83 -2.35 3.12 -1.52
N VAL A 84 -3.47 2.65 -2.05
CA VAL A 84 -3.63 1.25 -2.45
C VAL A 84 -3.05 1.04 -3.84
N LEU A 85 -2.08 0.16 -3.95
CA LEU A 85 -1.38 -0.21 -5.18
C LEU A 85 -2.00 -1.49 -5.75
N SER A 86 -3.02 -1.32 -6.59
CA SER A 86 -3.70 -2.42 -7.26
C SER A 86 -2.87 -2.93 -8.44
N PRO A 87 -2.72 -4.25 -8.65
CA PRO A 87 -2.07 -4.83 -9.82
C PRO A 87 -2.72 -4.44 -11.16
N GLU A 88 -3.94 -3.96 -11.14
CA GLU A 88 -4.60 -3.38 -12.33
C GLU A 88 -3.84 -2.19 -12.91
N LYS A 89 -3.18 -1.39 -12.05
CA LYS A 89 -2.52 -0.13 -12.43
C LYS A 89 -1.03 -0.11 -12.17
N TYR A 90 -0.55 -1.03 -11.32
CA TYR A 90 0.83 -1.06 -10.85
C TYR A 90 1.40 -2.45 -11.01
N LYS A 91 2.65 -2.54 -11.42
CA LYS A 91 3.42 -3.77 -11.28
C LYS A 91 4.15 -3.73 -9.95
N LEU A 92 4.02 -4.79 -9.18
CA LEU A 92 4.57 -4.90 -7.83
C LEU A 92 5.75 -5.87 -7.84
N TYR A 93 6.86 -5.45 -7.23
CA TYR A 93 8.11 -6.21 -7.17
C TYR A 93 8.58 -6.36 -5.70
N PRO A 94 7.91 -7.19 -4.90
CA PRO A 94 8.38 -7.49 -3.55
C PRO A 94 9.62 -8.39 -3.62
N ARG A 95 10.58 -8.17 -2.75
CA ARG A 95 11.75 -9.01 -2.56
C ARG A 95 11.89 -9.38 -1.09
N PHE A 96 11.99 -10.66 -0.84
CA PHE A 96 12.10 -11.24 0.49
C PHE A 96 13.49 -11.85 0.71
N ASP A 97 13.90 -11.95 1.97
CA ASP A 97 15.04 -12.76 2.38
C ASP A 97 14.63 -14.23 2.59
N ASP A 98 15.59 -15.07 3.01
CA ASP A 98 15.36 -16.50 3.25
C ASP A 98 14.44 -16.79 4.46
N ASN A 99 14.09 -15.76 5.24
CA ASN A 99 13.18 -15.86 6.39
C ASN A 99 11.81 -15.18 6.10
N ASP A 100 11.49 -14.96 4.83
CA ASP A 100 10.26 -14.29 4.37
C ASP A 100 10.10 -12.83 4.84
N ASN A 101 11.19 -12.16 5.25
CA ASN A 101 11.14 -10.74 5.56
C ASN A 101 11.25 -9.91 4.28
N LEU A 102 10.40 -8.90 4.14
CA LEU A 102 10.46 -7.96 3.02
C LEU A 102 11.71 -7.08 3.14
N ILE A 103 12.68 -7.25 2.23
CA ILE A 103 13.96 -6.52 2.21
C ILE A 103 13.99 -5.36 1.21
N SER A 104 13.15 -5.41 0.19
CA SER A 104 12.91 -4.28 -0.71
C SER A 104 11.57 -4.43 -1.40
N PHE A 105 11.02 -3.30 -1.85
CA PHE A 105 9.77 -3.29 -2.58
C PHE A 105 9.88 -2.32 -3.76
N GLY A 106 9.50 -2.79 -4.94
CA GLY A 106 9.42 -1.97 -6.14
C GLY A 106 7.98 -1.81 -6.61
N VAL A 107 7.65 -0.64 -7.12
CA VAL A 107 6.37 -0.37 -7.78
C VAL A 107 6.58 0.37 -9.08
N GLU A 108 6.05 -0.18 -10.18
CA GLU A 108 6.08 0.42 -11.50
C GLU A 108 4.70 0.92 -11.88
N SER A 109 4.65 2.13 -12.39
CA SER A 109 3.45 2.73 -12.98
C SER A 109 3.78 3.35 -14.32
N THR A 110 2.84 3.25 -15.26
CA THR A 110 2.94 3.89 -16.57
C THR A 110 1.82 4.91 -16.70
N THR A 111 2.12 6.07 -17.29
CA THR A 111 1.10 7.09 -17.57
C THR A 111 0.10 6.59 -18.61
N LYS A 112 -1.11 7.17 -18.60
CA LYS A 112 -2.21 6.73 -19.49
C LYS A 112 -1.87 6.83 -20.98
N ASP A 113 -0.98 7.71 -21.36
CA ASP A 113 -0.50 7.89 -22.74
C ASP A 113 0.70 6.97 -23.08
N ASN A 114 1.11 6.10 -22.13
CA ASN A 114 2.26 5.19 -22.24
C ASN A 114 3.61 5.87 -22.54
N LYS A 115 3.73 7.18 -22.34
CA LYS A 115 4.95 7.93 -22.65
C LYS A 115 5.94 7.95 -21.51
N LYS A 116 5.46 7.79 -20.27
CA LYS A 116 6.29 7.88 -19.08
C LYS A 116 6.06 6.67 -18.19
N THR A 117 7.13 5.99 -17.82
CA THR A 117 7.14 4.92 -16.83
C THR A 117 7.93 5.38 -15.61
N ILE A 118 7.36 5.18 -14.44
CA ILE A 118 7.98 5.49 -13.16
C ILE A 118 8.11 4.20 -12.38
N LEU A 119 9.34 3.84 -12.01
CA LEU A 119 9.64 2.75 -11.10
C LEU A 119 10.17 3.35 -9.79
N GLN A 120 9.47 3.10 -8.70
CA GLN A 120 9.92 3.47 -7.35
C GLN A 120 10.36 2.23 -6.60
N GLY A 121 11.53 2.29 -5.98
CA GLY A 121 12.08 1.24 -5.12
C GLY A 121 12.24 1.75 -3.70
N PHE A 122 11.87 0.92 -2.73
CA PHE A 122 11.92 1.23 -1.30
C PHE A 122 12.79 0.22 -0.57
N THR A 123 13.73 0.73 0.18
CA THR A 123 14.49 -0.02 1.20
C THR A 123 14.28 0.62 2.57
N ASN A 124 14.86 0.08 3.62
CA ASN A 124 14.82 0.73 4.94
C ASN A 124 15.53 2.08 4.96
N GLU A 125 16.52 2.28 4.09
CA GLU A 125 17.42 3.43 4.12
C GLU A 125 17.08 4.46 3.03
N GLU A 126 16.67 3.99 1.85
CA GLU A 126 16.56 4.83 0.66
C GLU A 126 15.29 4.57 -0.15
N VAL A 127 14.86 5.61 -0.86
CA VAL A 127 13.81 5.57 -1.88
C VAL A 127 14.44 5.94 -3.21
N TYR A 128 14.34 5.03 -4.17
CA TYR A 128 14.82 5.19 -5.55
C TYR A 128 13.65 5.53 -6.45
N THR A 129 13.82 6.51 -7.33
CA THR A 129 12.82 6.81 -8.36
C THR A 129 13.51 6.84 -9.73
N PHE A 130 13.13 5.89 -10.57
CA PHE A 130 13.56 5.82 -11.97
C PHE A 130 12.42 6.31 -12.84
N THR A 131 12.66 7.35 -13.60
CA THR A 131 11.69 7.91 -14.55
C THR A 131 12.19 7.70 -15.96
N THR A 132 11.47 6.90 -16.74
CA THR A 132 11.77 6.67 -18.16
C THR A 132 10.74 7.41 -19.01
N GLU A 133 11.23 8.33 -19.85
CA GLU A 133 10.41 9.11 -20.77
C GLU A 133 11.17 9.27 -22.09
N ASN A 134 10.51 9.01 -23.23
CA ASN A 134 11.12 9.08 -24.57
C ASN A 134 12.42 8.26 -24.70
N GLY A 135 12.52 7.11 -24.01
CA GLY A 135 13.70 6.25 -24.01
C GLY A 135 14.87 6.73 -23.14
N GLN A 136 14.72 7.85 -22.45
CA GLN A 136 15.71 8.35 -21.50
C GLN A 136 15.27 8.04 -20.08
N THR A 137 16.18 7.55 -19.24
CA THR A 137 15.92 7.25 -17.84
C THR A 137 16.70 8.22 -16.95
N THR A 138 15.98 8.87 -16.05
CA THR A 138 16.55 9.67 -14.96
C THR A 138 16.39 8.93 -13.65
N THR A 139 17.37 9.08 -12.75
CA THR A 139 17.37 8.43 -11.44
C THR A 139 17.44 9.49 -10.35
N GLU A 140 16.56 9.38 -9.37
CA GLU A 140 16.60 10.18 -8.15
C GLU A 140 16.68 9.23 -6.94
N VAL A 141 17.53 9.55 -5.97
CA VAL A 141 17.66 8.80 -4.73
C VAL A 141 17.44 9.75 -3.56
N LYS A 142 16.56 9.37 -2.65
CA LYS A 142 16.25 10.13 -1.43
C LYS A 142 16.38 9.23 -0.20
N PRO A 143 16.77 9.77 0.97
CA PRO A 143 16.71 9.01 2.20
C PRO A 143 15.27 8.63 2.53
N ASN A 144 15.08 7.41 3.02
CA ASN A 144 13.79 6.97 3.54
C ASN A 144 13.62 7.49 4.97
N ILE A 145 12.91 8.58 5.13
CA ILE A 145 12.72 9.23 6.44
C ILE A 145 11.86 8.41 7.42
N ILE A 146 11.15 7.38 6.93
CA ILE A 146 10.37 6.45 7.77
C ILE A 146 11.31 5.42 8.44
N GLY A 147 12.48 5.14 7.85
CA GLY A 147 13.45 4.17 8.35
C GLY A 147 13.02 2.70 8.26
N LYS A 148 11.92 2.43 7.53
CA LYS A 148 11.39 1.10 7.21
C LYS A 148 10.77 1.12 5.83
N ILE A 149 10.66 -0.05 5.20
CA ILE A 149 9.90 -0.15 3.95
C ILE A 149 8.45 0.22 4.23
N PRO A 150 7.92 1.33 3.66
CA PRO A 150 6.62 1.87 4.03
C PRO A 150 5.48 1.15 3.28
N VAL A 151 5.59 -0.16 3.13
CA VAL A 151 4.66 -0.97 2.35
C VAL A 151 4.14 -2.13 3.17
N VAL A 152 2.83 -2.31 3.17
CA VAL A 152 2.16 -3.52 3.65
C VAL A 152 1.69 -4.30 2.44
N LEU A 153 2.14 -5.55 2.33
CA LEU A 153 1.77 -6.44 1.23
C LEU A 153 0.71 -7.41 1.72
N TYR A 154 -0.41 -7.46 1.01
CA TYR A 154 -1.50 -8.40 1.24
C TYR A 154 -1.46 -9.44 0.13
N GLN A 155 -1.34 -10.70 0.51
CA GLN A 155 -1.31 -11.84 -0.41
C GLN A 155 -2.33 -12.87 0.04
N GLN A 156 -3.00 -13.47 -0.93
CA GLN A 156 -3.81 -14.64 -0.69
C GLN A 156 -2.92 -15.86 -0.91
N ASP A 157 -2.88 -16.76 0.08
CA ASP A 157 -2.18 -18.02 -0.08
C ASP A 157 -2.72 -18.76 -1.29
N LYS A 158 -1.82 -19.27 -2.13
CA LYS A 158 -2.22 -20.15 -3.21
C LYS A 158 -2.83 -21.39 -2.56
N PRO A 159 -4.03 -21.81 -2.97
CA PRO A 159 -4.52 -23.11 -2.57
C PRO A 159 -3.47 -24.14 -2.93
N ASP A 160 -3.00 -24.91 -1.97
CA ASP A 160 -2.12 -26.02 -2.22
C ASP A 160 -2.93 -27.18 -2.82
N TRP A 161 -3.17 -27.05 -4.14
CA TRP A 161 -3.90 -28.08 -4.91
C TRP A 161 -3.15 -29.41 -4.96
N ASP A 162 -1.85 -29.41 -4.68
CA ASP A 162 -1.03 -30.63 -4.67
C ASP A 162 -1.30 -31.45 -3.40
N SER A 163 -1.77 -30.82 -2.32
CA SER A 163 -2.15 -31.54 -1.09
C SER A 163 -3.50 -32.26 -1.18
N VAL A 164 -4.30 -32.01 -2.19
CA VAL A 164 -5.66 -32.58 -2.37
C VAL A 164 -5.63 -33.83 -3.28
N GLN A 165 -4.50 -34.20 -3.84
CA GLN A 165 -4.36 -35.36 -4.75
C GLN A 165 -3.80 -36.63 -4.09
N HIS A 166 -3.95 -36.77 -2.78
CA HIS A 166 -3.60 -38.03 -2.09
C HIS A 166 -4.79 -38.62 -1.34
#